data_4949258987b2262c7480c6d28822775c
#
_entry.id   4949258987b2262c7480c6d28822775c
#
_cell.length_a   1.000
_cell.length_b   1.000
_cell.length_c   1.000
_cell.angle_alpha   90.00
_cell.angle_beta   90.00
_cell.angle_gamma   90.00
#
_symmetry.space_group_name_H-M   'P 1'
#
loop_
_entity.id
_entity.type
_entity.pdbx_description
1 polymer ?
#
loop_
_entity_poly.entity_id
_entity_poly.type
_entity_poly.pdbx_seq_one_letter_code
_entity_poly.pdbx_strand_id
1 'polypeptide(L)'
;AQGLGSRPSLGYPTAKYEMGLEAAERIEVIAASLAAEIFDARFAEIRVSSGAMANLYGFMALTAPGDKIIVPPAEIGGHITHHNPGCAGLYGLEIVYGPVDAAAYTYDLDQLRNQARRERPKLITVGGSLNLFPHPVGAIRAIADEVGALVLFDAAHQCGLIAGKQWAN
;
A
#
# COMPACT_ATOMS: atom_id res chain seq x y z
N ALA A 1 -22.40 16.02 14.25
CA ALA A 1 -22.01 15.02 13.28
C ALA A 1 -22.93 15.01 12.06
N GLN A 2 -24.22 15.28 12.25
CA GLN A 2 -25.22 15.18 11.19
C GLN A 2 -25.05 16.25 10.10
N GLY A 3 -24.54 17.43 10.41
CA GLY A 3 -24.33 18.50 9.44
C GLY A 3 -23.27 18.17 8.38
N LEU A 4 -22.21 17.43 8.76
CA LEU A 4 -21.14 17.06 7.83
C LEU A 4 -21.55 15.95 6.84
N GLY A 5 -22.49 15.09 7.23
CA GLY A 5 -22.98 13.99 6.37
C GLY A 5 -24.16 14.34 5.48
N SER A 6 -24.66 15.57 5.53
CA SER A 6 -25.89 15.97 4.80
C SER A 6 -25.63 16.33 3.33
N ARG A 7 -24.38 16.52 2.92
CA ARG A 7 -24.00 16.92 1.55
C ARG A 7 -22.78 16.15 1.07
N PRO A 8 -22.69 15.85 -0.23
CA PRO A 8 -21.44 15.37 -0.82
C PRO A 8 -20.38 16.46 -0.75
N SER A 9 -19.12 16.06 -0.50
CA SER A 9 -17.96 16.96 -0.48
C SER A 9 -17.08 16.72 -1.71
N LEU A 10 -17.63 17.01 -2.88
CA LEU A 10 -16.96 16.81 -4.15
C LEU A 10 -15.92 17.90 -4.43
N GLY A 11 -14.88 17.53 -5.15
CA GLY A 11 -13.76 18.42 -5.49
C GLY A 11 -12.66 18.40 -4.45
N TYR A 12 -11.54 19.02 -4.81
CA TYR A 12 -10.38 19.16 -3.93
C TYR A 12 -10.54 20.35 -2.98
N PRO A 13 -9.78 20.40 -1.87
CA PRO A 13 -9.66 21.62 -1.08
C PRO A 13 -9.33 22.83 -1.98
N THR A 14 -9.93 23.97 -1.73
CA THR A 14 -9.92 25.20 -2.52
C THR A 14 -10.65 25.16 -3.88
N ALA A 15 -11.16 23.98 -4.27
CA ALA A 15 -11.88 23.80 -5.54
C ALA A 15 -13.10 22.87 -5.36
N LYS A 16 -13.86 23.07 -4.28
CA LYS A 16 -15.11 22.37 -4.04
C LYS A 16 -16.18 22.79 -5.02
N TYR A 17 -17.03 21.83 -5.43
CA TYR A 17 -18.10 22.10 -6.40
C TYR A 17 -19.31 22.79 -5.77
N GLU A 18 -19.52 22.63 -4.47
CA GLU A 18 -20.66 23.16 -3.75
C GLU A 18 -20.24 24.16 -2.68
N MET A 19 -21.13 25.10 -2.40
CA MET A 19 -20.96 26.07 -1.32
C MET A 19 -21.27 25.46 0.06
N GLY A 20 -20.68 26.02 1.10
CA GLY A 20 -20.91 25.58 2.49
C GLY A 20 -20.08 24.35 2.87
N LEU A 21 -18.99 24.07 2.17
CA LEU A 21 -18.08 22.95 2.41
C LEU A 21 -16.75 23.37 3.06
N GLU A 22 -16.64 24.64 3.52
CA GLU A 22 -15.39 25.19 4.07
C GLU A 22 -14.90 24.40 5.29
N ALA A 23 -15.83 23.94 6.14
CA ALA A 23 -15.47 23.12 7.30
C ALA A 23 -15.00 21.72 6.89
N ALA A 24 -15.65 21.08 5.92
CA ALA A 24 -15.26 19.78 5.40
C ALA A 24 -13.89 19.85 4.71
N GLU A 25 -13.69 20.87 3.89
CA GLU A 25 -12.41 21.16 3.23
C GLU A 25 -11.26 21.32 4.26
N ARG A 26 -11.52 22.10 5.32
CA ARG A 26 -10.51 22.29 6.37
C ARG A 26 -10.18 20.99 7.11
N ILE A 27 -11.18 20.14 7.35
CA ILE A 27 -10.97 18.80 7.95
C ILE A 27 -10.13 17.92 7.03
N GLU A 28 -10.39 17.92 5.72
CA GLU A 28 -9.60 17.16 4.74
C GLU A 28 -8.13 17.59 4.77
N VAL A 29 -7.85 18.89 4.75
CA VAL A 29 -6.49 19.44 4.81
C VAL A 29 -5.79 19.04 6.11
N ILE A 30 -6.44 19.21 7.26
CA ILE A 30 -5.88 18.85 8.56
C ILE A 30 -5.58 17.35 8.63
N ALA A 31 -6.53 16.51 8.20
CA ALA A 31 -6.36 15.06 8.24
C ALA A 31 -5.19 14.59 7.35
N ALA A 32 -5.10 15.12 6.14
CA ALA A 32 -3.98 14.79 5.23
C ALA A 32 -2.63 15.26 5.80
N SER A 33 -2.56 16.47 6.37
CA SER A 33 -1.34 17.00 6.97
C SER A 33 -0.89 16.17 8.18
N LEU A 34 -1.81 15.82 9.06
CA LEU A 34 -1.51 14.99 10.23
C LEU A 34 -1.07 13.57 9.83
N ALA A 35 -1.72 12.97 8.85
CA ALA A 35 -1.30 11.66 8.34
C ALA A 35 0.11 11.72 7.75
N ALA A 36 0.41 12.74 6.94
CA ALA A 36 1.74 12.93 6.39
C ALA A 36 2.81 13.13 7.48
N GLU A 37 2.51 13.91 8.52
CA GLU A 37 3.40 14.13 9.66
C GLU A 37 3.67 12.85 10.45
N ILE A 38 2.60 12.09 10.78
CA ILE A 38 2.70 10.85 11.58
C ILE A 38 3.60 9.81 10.89
N PHE A 39 3.50 9.70 9.56
CA PHE A 39 4.22 8.68 8.79
C PHE A 39 5.47 9.21 8.07
N ASP A 40 5.88 10.47 8.34
CA ASP A 40 6.98 11.14 7.63
C ASP A 40 6.83 11.00 6.09
N ALA A 41 5.59 11.13 5.62
CA ALA A 41 5.24 10.95 4.23
C ALA A 41 5.18 12.30 3.49
N ARG A 42 5.66 12.33 2.26
CA ARG A 42 5.58 13.52 1.41
C ARG A 42 4.14 13.87 1.04
N PHE A 43 3.29 12.86 0.87
CA PHE A 43 1.88 13.01 0.51
C PHE A 43 1.03 12.00 1.29
N ALA A 44 -0.20 12.38 1.60
CA ALA A 44 -1.19 11.49 2.20
C ALA A 44 -2.54 11.67 1.50
N GLU A 45 -3.17 10.57 1.11
CA GLU A 45 -4.54 10.55 0.58
C GLU A 45 -5.46 9.92 1.64
N ILE A 46 -6.34 10.73 2.21
CA ILE A 46 -7.19 10.33 3.35
C ILE A 46 -8.61 9.93 2.94
N ARG A 47 -8.98 10.05 1.65
CA ARG A 47 -10.36 9.88 1.17
C ARG A 47 -10.65 8.47 0.68
N VAL A 48 -9.69 7.56 0.76
CA VAL A 48 -9.84 6.17 0.33
C VAL A 48 -10.66 5.40 1.36
N SER A 49 -11.71 4.71 0.90
CA SER A 49 -12.74 4.13 1.77
C SER A 49 -12.32 2.80 2.44
N SER A 50 -11.27 2.14 1.96
CA SER A 50 -10.81 0.85 2.51
C SER A 50 -9.39 0.53 2.07
N GLY A 51 -8.71 -0.40 2.79
CA GLY A 51 -7.41 -0.92 2.38
C GLY A 51 -7.44 -1.61 1.01
N ALA A 52 -8.54 -2.29 0.68
CA ALA A 52 -8.71 -2.91 -0.64
C ALA A 52 -8.72 -1.86 -1.76
N MET A 53 -9.41 -0.74 -1.56
CA MET A 53 -9.41 0.36 -2.51
C MET A 53 -8.06 1.07 -2.55
N ALA A 54 -7.36 1.20 -1.42
CA ALA A 54 -6.01 1.75 -1.38
C ALA A 54 -5.04 0.91 -2.21
N ASN A 55 -5.10 -0.42 -2.08
CA ASN A 55 -4.29 -1.33 -2.87
C ASN A 55 -4.64 -1.21 -4.37
N LEU A 56 -5.92 -1.20 -4.72
CA LEU A 56 -6.34 -1.03 -6.13
C LEU A 56 -5.81 0.28 -6.71
N TYR A 57 -5.95 1.39 -6.02
CA TYR A 57 -5.46 2.69 -6.48
C TYR A 57 -3.93 2.72 -6.56
N GLY A 58 -3.25 2.06 -5.62
CA GLY A 58 -1.80 1.87 -5.69
C GLY A 58 -1.38 1.11 -6.94
N PHE A 59 -2.05 0.01 -7.27
CA PHE A 59 -1.80 -0.73 -8.50
C PHE A 59 -2.06 0.13 -9.74
N MET A 60 -3.21 0.80 -9.82
CA MET A 60 -3.55 1.67 -10.94
C MET A 60 -2.58 2.83 -11.15
N ALA A 61 -2.03 3.38 -10.06
CA ALA A 61 -1.08 4.49 -10.12
C ALA A 61 0.34 4.07 -10.52
N LEU A 62 0.74 2.84 -10.16
CA LEU A 62 2.12 2.38 -10.26
C LEU A 62 2.37 1.38 -11.39
N THR A 63 1.30 0.78 -11.93
CA THR A 63 1.37 -0.28 -12.93
C THR A 63 0.31 -0.11 -14.02
N ALA A 64 0.41 -0.92 -15.07
CA ALA A 64 -0.61 -1.07 -16.12
C ALA A 64 -1.07 -2.55 -16.20
N PRO A 65 -2.27 -2.84 -16.73
CA PRO A 65 -2.69 -4.21 -17.00
C PRO A 65 -1.63 -4.95 -17.85
N GLY A 66 -1.30 -6.18 -17.44
CA GLY A 66 -0.23 -6.98 -18.01
C GLY A 66 1.15 -6.80 -17.38
N ASP A 67 1.33 -5.78 -16.52
CA ASP A 67 2.57 -5.65 -15.77
C ASP A 67 2.71 -6.78 -14.73
N LYS A 68 3.95 -7.25 -14.57
CA LYS A 68 4.29 -8.28 -13.60
C LYS A 68 4.57 -7.67 -12.23
N ILE A 69 4.01 -8.29 -11.19
CA ILE A 69 4.26 -7.93 -9.80
C ILE A 69 4.68 -9.14 -8.98
N ILE A 70 5.55 -8.93 -7.97
CA ILE A 70 5.86 -9.95 -6.95
C ILE A 70 5.06 -9.63 -5.69
N VAL A 71 4.36 -10.63 -5.16
CA VAL A 71 3.45 -10.45 -4.01
C VAL A 71 3.74 -11.45 -2.91
N PRO A 72 3.48 -11.10 -1.63
CA PRO A 72 3.59 -12.07 -0.53
C PRO A 72 2.49 -13.12 -0.66
N PRO A 73 2.83 -14.41 -0.59
CA PRO A 73 1.83 -15.46 -0.59
C PRO A 73 1.05 -15.51 0.73
N ALA A 74 -0.07 -16.21 0.74
CA ALA A 74 -0.96 -16.31 1.90
C ALA A 74 -0.28 -16.92 3.13
N GLU A 75 0.70 -17.79 2.93
CA GLU A 75 1.46 -18.49 3.98
C GLU A 75 2.21 -17.52 4.91
N ILE A 76 2.56 -16.35 4.44
CA ILE A 76 3.18 -15.27 5.24
C ILE A 76 2.26 -14.07 5.40
N GLY A 77 0.95 -14.31 5.39
CA GLY A 77 -0.06 -13.30 5.66
C GLY A 77 -0.39 -12.35 4.51
N GLY A 78 0.04 -12.64 3.30
CA GLY A 78 -0.29 -11.84 2.11
C GLY A 78 -1.80 -11.72 1.94
N HIS A 79 -2.28 -10.47 1.72
CA HIS A 79 -3.70 -10.21 1.59
C HIS A 79 -4.23 -10.55 0.20
N ILE A 80 -5.46 -11.07 0.13
CA ILE A 80 -6.12 -11.49 -1.11
C ILE A 80 -6.17 -10.39 -2.19
N THR A 81 -6.17 -9.12 -1.82
CA THR A 81 -6.15 -8.00 -2.76
C THR A 81 -4.91 -7.97 -3.66
N HIS A 82 -3.81 -8.58 -3.22
CA HIS A 82 -2.57 -8.70 -4.01
C HIS A 82 -2.59 -9.90 -4.95
N HIS A 83 -3.58 -10.79 -4.83
CA HIS A 83 -3.63 -12.07 -5.55
C HIS A 83 -4.61 -12.06 -6.73
N ASN A 84 -4.62 -13.14 -7.52
CA ASN A 84 -5.49 -13.28 -8.70
C ASN A 84 -6.98 -13.07 -8.40
N PRO A 85 -7.57 -13.58 -7.28
CA PRO A 85 -8.99 -13.34 -6.99
C PRO A 85 -9.29 -11.92 -6.49
N GLY A 86 -8.27 -11.12 -6.18
CA GLY A 86 -8.41 -9.79 -5.62
C GLY A 86 -8.12 -8.66 -6.60
N CYS A 87 -7.86 -7.46 -6.04
CA CYS A 87 -7.70 -6.23 -6.83
C CYS A 87 -6.60 -6.34 -7.91
N ALA A 88 -5.48 -6.97 -7.58
CA ALA A 88 -4.36 -7.10 -8.51
C ALA A 88 -4.74 -7.93 -9.75
N GLY A 89 -5.35 -9.10 -9.55
CA GLY A 89 -5.80 -9.94 -10.66
C GLY A 89 -6.98 -9.34 -11.43
N LEU A 90 -7.93 -8.71 -10.73
CA LEU A 90 -9.05 -8.00 -11.37
C LEU A 90 -8.58 -6.81 -12.22
N TYR A 91 -7.50 -6.15 -11.82
CA TYR A 91 -6.87 -5.10 -12.63
C TYR A 91 -6.07 -5.64 -13.81
N GLY A 92 -5.86 -6.96 -13.87
CA GLY A 92 -5.16 -7.63 -14.98
C GLY A 92 -3.65 -7.68 -14.83
N LEU A 93 -3.13 -7.68 -13.59
CA LEU A 93 -1.69 -7.82 -13.34
C LEU A 93 -1.26 -9.28 -13.44
N GLU A 94 -0.03 -9.51 -13.90
CA GLU A 94 0.64 -10.82 -13.84
C GLU A 94 1.25 -11.02 -12.46
N ILE A 95 0.74 -12.00 -11.71
CA ILE A 95 1.08 -12.20 -10.31
C ILE A 95 2.10 -13.32 -10.15
N VAL A 96 3.23 -12.99 -9.53
CA VAL A 96 4.28 -13.91 -9.15
C VAL A 96 4.37 -13.94 -7.63
N TYR A 97 4.22 -15.11 -7.03
CA TYR A 97 4.39 -15.26 -5.59
C TYR A 97 5.88 -15.25 -5.24
N GLY A 98 6.21 -14.43 -4.23
CA GLY A 98 7.57 -14.33 -3.73
C GLY A 98 7.99 -15.52 -2.88
N PRO A 99 9.29 -15.76 -2.74
CA PRO A 99 9.82 -16.85 -1.93
C PRO A 99 9.67 -16.57 -0.44
N VAL A 100 9.39 -17.61 0.33
CA VAL A 100 9.07 -17.53 1.76
C VAL A 100 10.24 -17.96 2.61
N ASP A 101 10.59 -17.15 3.61
CA ASP A 101 11.28 -17.58 4.82
C ASP A 101 10.23 -17.91 5.89
N ALA A 102 9.96 -19.18 6.09
CA ALA A 102 8.94 -19.63 7.03
C ALA A 102 9.31 -19.35 8.51
N ALA A 103 10.59 -19.25 8.83
CA ALA A 103 11.06 -18.96 10.19
C ALA A 103 10.92 -17.48 10.53
N ALA A 104 11.23 -16.61 9.59
CA ALA A 104 11.10 -15.17 9.72
C ALA A 104 9.68 -14.66 9.36
N TYR A 105 8.81 -15.53 8.84
CA TYR A 105 7.45 -15.20 8.40
C TYR A 105 7.40 -13.99 7.44
N THR A 106 8.35 -13.97 6.52
CA THR A 106 8.47 -12.92 5.51
C THR A 106 9.12 -13.49 4.23
N TYR A 107 9.56 -12.63 3.33
CA TYR A 107 10.31 -13.04 2.15
C TYR A 107 11.70 -13.59 2.51
N ASP A 108 12.12 -14.66 1.83
CA ASP A 108 13.52 -15.02 1.71
C ASP A 108 14.21 -13.99 0.79
N LEU A 109 15.04 -13.13 1.36
CA LEU A 109 15.62 -11.99 0.64
C LEU A 109 16.59 -12.39 -0.47
N ASP A 110 17.35 -13.47 -0.29
CA ASP A 110 18.32 -13.92 -1.30
C ASP A 110 17.59 -14.53 -2.50
N GLN A 111 16.59 -15.34 -2.24
CA GLN A 111 15.74 -15.88 -3.30
C GLN A 111 14.90 -14.79 -3.96
N LEU A 112 14.39 -13.80 -3.20
CA LEU A 112 13.65 -12.67 -3.75
C LEU A 112 14.50 -11.86 -4.72
N ARG A 113 15.77 -11.59 -4.37
CA ARG A 113 16.70 -10.89 -5.26
C ARG A 113 16.91 -11.64 -6.57
N ASN A 114 17.13 -12.95 -6.50
CA ASN A 114 17.28 -13.79 -7.67
C ASN A 114 16.00 -13.83 -8.53
N GLN A 115 14.85 -13.94 -7.88
CA GLN A 115 13.55 -13.91 -8.55
C GLN A 115 13.29 -12.55 -9.20
N ALA A 116 13.53 -11.43 -8.51
CA ALA A 116 13.34 -10.09 -9.05
C ALA A 116 14.20 -9.84 -10.30
N ARG A 117 15.46 -10.30 -10.29
CA ARG A 117 16.34 -10.22 -11.47
C ARG A 117 15.82 -11.02 -12.66
N ARG A 118 15.24 -12.20 -12.42
CA ARG A 118 14.68 -13.07 -13.46
C ARG A 118 13.34 -12.55 -13.98
N GLU A 119 12.43 -12.20 -13.08
CA GLU A 119 11.05 -11.83 -13.40
C GLU A 119 10.92 -10.37 -13.86
N ARG A 120 11.84 -9.50 -13.44
CA ARG A 120 11.82 -8.05 -13.76
C ARG A 120 10.47 -7.41 -13.46
N PRO A 121 9.95 -7.52 -12.23
CA PRO A 121 8.64 -7.01 -11.88
C PRO A 121 8.60 -5.48 -12.00
N LYS A 122 7.42 -4.93 -12.24
CA LYS A 122 7.16 -3.50 -12.15
C LYS A 122 7.03 -3.05 -10.68
N LEU A 123 6.49 -3.94 -9.84
CA LEU A 123 6.18 -3.66 -8.45
C LEU A 123 6.47 -4.89 -7.58
N ILE A 124 7.01 -4.69 -6.40
CA ILE A 124 7.09 -5.69 -5.33
C ILE A 124 6.19 -5.22 -4.20
N THR A 125 5.24 -6.05 -3.78
CA THR A 125 4.40 -5.73 -2.62
C THR A 125 4.90 -6.45 -1.38
N VAL A 126 4.66 -5.88 -0.21
CA VAL A 126 5.05 -6.44 1.08
C VAL A 126 3.99 -6.10 2.12
N GLY A 127 3.87 -6.91 3.17
CA GLY A 127 2.84 -6.76 4.18
C GLY A 127 1.53 -7.45 3.81
N GLY A 128 0.51 -7.24 4.61
CA GLY A 128 -0.79 -7.89 4.46
C GLY A 128 -1.54 -8.00 5.79
N SER A 129 -2.34 -9.07 5.95
CA SER A 129 -3.25 -9.24 7.09
C SER A 129 -2.63 -9.83 8.34
N LEU A 130 -1.74 -10.81 8.18
CA LEU A 130 -1.16 -11.56 9.30
C LEU A 130 0.34 -11.30 9.36
N ASN A 131 0.75 -10.45 10.28
CA ASN A 131 2.13 -10.03 10.40
C ASN A 131 2.63 -10.40 11.80
N LEU A 132 3.53 -11.37 11.91
CA LEU A 132 4.11 -11.82 13.17
C LEU A 132 5.33 -11.00 13.57
N PHE A 133 6.08 -10.52 12.59
CA PHE A 133 7.31 -9.75 12.78
C PHE A 133 7.33 -8.55 11.85
N PRO A 134 8.15 -7.51 12.15
CA PRO A 134 8.40 -6.44 11.20
C PRO A 134 8.97 -6.96 9.89
N HIS A 135 8.47 -6.47 8.76
CA HIS A 135 9.02 -6.83 7.46
C HIS A 135 10.33 -6.07 7.20
N PRO A 136 11.30 -6.67 6.50
CA PRO A 136 12.56 -6.02 6.15
C PRO A 136 12.38 -5.06 4.94
N VAL A 137 11.53 -4.03 5.09
CA VAL A 137 11.11 -3.15 3.99
C VAL A 137 12.30 -2.47 3.31
N GLY A 138 13.29 -2.03 4.10
CA GLY A 138 14.50 -1.41 3.55
C GLY A 138 15.31 -2.35 2.64
N ALA A 139 15.45 -3.63 3.04
CA ALA A 139 16.13 -4.63 2.22
C ALA A 139 15.34 -4.98 0.94
N ILE A 140 14.00 -5.07 1.05
CA ILE A 140 13.12 -5.29 -0.11
C ILE A 140 13.19 -4.09 -1.05
N ARG A 141 13.24 -2.86 -0.52
CA ARG A 141 13.44 -1.65 -1.31
C ARG A 141 14.75 -1.68 -2.09
N ALA A 142 15.85 -2.08 -1.44
CA ALA A 142 17.16 -2.19 -2.10
C ALA A 142 17.13 -3.23 -3.25
N ILE A 143 16.44 -4.37 -3.04
CA ILE A 143 16.26 -5.38 -4.11
C ILE A 143 15.43 -4.81 -5.26
N ALA A 144 14.35 -4.08 -4.96
CA ALA A 144 13.52 -3.45 -5.97
C ALA A 144 14.32 -2.43 -6.81
N ASP A 145 15.17 -1.63 -6.15
CA ASP A 145 16.03 -0.65 -6.82
C ASP A 145 17.02 -1.31 -7.80
N GLU A 146 17.57 -2.48 -7.47
CA GLU A 146 18.48 -3.22 -8.36
C GLU A 146 17.84 -3.56 -9.73
N VAL A 147 16.52 -3.69 -9.78
CA VAL A 147 15.78 -4.09 -10.98
C VAL A 147 14.89 -2.99 -11.55
N GLY A 148 14.86 -1.82 -10.93
CA GLY A 148 14.04 -0.69 -11.31
C GLY A 148 12.55 -0.88 -10.97
N ALA A 149 12.24 -1.73 -9.98
CA ALA A 149 10.89 -1.94 -9.49
C ALA A 149 10.51 -0.92 -8.41
N LEU A 150 9.20 -0.71 -8.25
CA LEU A 150 8.64 0.05 -7.12
C LEU A 150 8.31 -0.90 -5.96
N VAL A 151 8.08 -0.33 -4.78
CA VAL A 151 7.62 -1.07 -3.60
C VAL A 151 6.30 -0.50 -3.11
N LEU A 152 5.31 -1.37 -2.87
CA LEU A 152 4.07 -1.06 -2.17
C LEU A 152 4.05 -1.82 -0.85
N PHE A 153 4.00 -1.09 0.26
CA PHE A 153 3.88 -1.68 1.59
C PHE A 153 2.44 -1.59 2.09
N ASP A 154 1.76 -2.74 2.13
CA ASP A 154 0.44 -2.86 2.77
C ASP A 154 0.62 -2.96 4.28
N ALA A 155 0.62 -1.80 4.93
CA ALA A 155 0.77 -1.67 6.37
C ALA A 155 -0.58 -1.53 7.11
N ALA A 156 -1.70 -1.89 6.49
CA ALA A 156 -3.03 -1.68 7.05
C ALA A 156 -3.18 -2.21 8.50
N HIS A 157 -2.55 -3.35 8.81
CA HIS A 157 -2.56 -3.94 10.15
C HIS A 157 -1.36 -3.53 11.03
N GLN A 158 -0.38 -2.83 10.49
CA GLN A 158 0.85 -2.44 11.19
C GLN A 158 0.99 -0.93 11.41
N CYS A 159 0.24 -0.11 10.67
CA CYS A 159 0.42 1.34 10.64
C CYS A 159 0.35 1.97 12.05
N GLY A 160 -0.52 1.50 12.93
CA GLY A 160 -0.59 1.97 14.31
C GLY A 160 0.66 1.65 15.14
N LEU A 161 1.24 0.48 14.95
CA LEU A 161 2.48 0.07 15.61
C LEU A 161 3.69 0.85 15.08
N ILE A 162 3.71 1.12 13.78
CA ILE A 162 4.75 1.92 13.12
C ILE A 162 4.66 3.37 13.60
N ALA A 163 3.47 3.98 13.58
CA ALA A 163 3.24 5.33 14.07
C ALA A 163 3.60 5.48 15.56
N GLY A 164 3.29 4.46 16.37
CA GLY A 164 3.66 4.38 17.78
C GLY A 164 5.12 4.03 18.04
N LYS A 165 5.95 3.87 16.99
CA LYS A 165 7.38 3.48 17.07
C LYS A 165 7.62 2.18 17.85
N GLN A 166 6.64 1.28 17.85
CA GLN A 166 6.73 -0.04 18.48
C GLN A 166 7.21 -1.11 17.51
N TRP A 167 7.10 -0.87 16.20
CA TRP A 167 7.65 -1.67 15.13
C TRP A 167 8.58 -0.82 14.28
N ALA A 168 9.84 -1.26 14.19
CA ALA A 168 10.80 -0.68 13.25
C ALA A 168 10.64 -1.38 11.88
N ASN A 169 10.62 -0.61 10.83
CA ASN A 169 10.69 -1.07 9.45
C ASN A 169 11.95 -0.53 8.78
#